data_3aec91d7ce46477a9d58f4aaec326dbb
#
_entry.id   3aec91d7ce46477a9d58f4aaec326dbb
#
_cell.length_a   1.000
_cell.length_b   1.000
_cell.length_c   1.000
_cell.angle_alpha   90.00
_cell.angle_beta   90.00
_cell.angle_gamma   90.00
#
_symmetry.space_group_name_H-M   'P 1'
#
loop_
_entity.id
_entity.type
_entity.pdbx_description
1 polymer ?
#
loop_
_entity_poly.entity_id
_entity_poly.type
_entity_poly.pdbx_seq_one_letter_code
_entity_poly.pdbx_strand_id
1 'polypeptide(L)'
;MRLLSDEERAVLVPAEFDRFDSPIPTRIVASEEFFPLAQTPAQREVEARLSRLADTLAPRQGVSRRRFLRSAAGMAAAFLAMNEVYGPLFGVSRAEAADPGLADERARTLADQFIFDGHTHFLREDTRIETFVRMREAVGKAGWNPALIDKPQTLEDLKFENYVKEVFLDSDTKVALISSAPSEVPQDWFLTNPMTVAARARINEQAGGRRMFAHAIFTPGQPGWLDEIDRAIEQDQPDSFKGYTIGDNTHKDLSRHPWRIDDEKRVYPAYEKFAAAGLKNVCIHKGLFPPSVERQFPHLRPYVDVSDVARAAKDWPQLNFIIYHSGYRFPGGGTPEEALAAFEATGRVEWVTDLAEIPQKHGVTNVYGDLGQVFALTAVSQPRLAAVIVGQLVAGLGHEHVVWGSDAVWTGAPQWQIEGLRRLEIPDDLQASFGFKPLGPADGPVKNAIFGENSARLYGFEITRFAQRPDRLSALKADYLAAGGERSNLRYGYVNPG
;
A
#
# COMPACT_ATOMS: atom_id res chain seq x y z
N MET A 1 4.76 25.12 -34.53
CA MET A 1 5.30 23.96 -33.84
C MET A 1 6.26 23.26 -34.80
N ARG A 2 7.54 23.23 -34.50
CA ARG A 2 8.53 22.59 -35.37
C ARG A 2 8.49 21.11 -35.07
N LEU A 3 8.13 20.30 -36.05
CA LEU A 3 8.22 18.85 -35.98
C LEU A 3 9.69 18.45 -36.00
N LEU A 4 10.09 17.53 -35.13
CA LEU A 4 11.44 16.98 -35.12
C LEU A 4 11.70 16.27 -36.47
N SER A 5 12.87 16.48 -37.06
CA SER A 5 13.35 15.72 -38.19
C SER A 5 13.60 14.26 -37.82
N ASP A 6 13.72 13.37 -38.82
CA ASP A 6 14.02 11.96 -38.59
C ASP A 6 15.38 11.76 -37.90
N GLU A 7 16.34 12.64 -38.14
CA GLU A 7 17.65 12.66 -37.46
C GLU A 7 17.51 13.07 -36.00
N GLU A 8 16.71 14.10 -35.70
CA GLU A 8 16.41 14.50 -34.31
C GLU A 8 15.64 13.41 -33.58
N ARG A 9 14.75 12.67 -34.25
CA ARG A 9 14.06 11.52 -33.69
C ARG A 9 14.99 10.35 -33.39
N ALA A 10 15.94 10.07 -34.31
CA ALA A 10 16.90 8.97 -34.13
C ALA A 10 17.81 9.16 -32.91
N VAL A 11 18.09 10.42 -32.54
CA VAL A 11 18.87 10.74 -31.32
C VAL A 11 18.03 10.60 -30.04
N LEU A 12 16.70 10.80 -30.13
CA LEU A 12 15.78 10.68 -29.00
C LEU A 12 15.26 9.25 -28.77
N VAL A 13 15.26 8.45 -29.83
CA VAL A 13 14.77 7.07 -29.82
C VAL A 13 15.46 6.17 -28.79
N PRO A 14 16.79 6.15 -28.60
CA PRO A 14 17.42 5.33 -27.56
C PRO A 14 16.99 5.71 -26.14
N ALA A 15 16.80 7.01 -25.87
CA ALA A 15 16.37 7.46 -24.55
C ALA A 15 14.88 7.15 -24.24
N GLU A 16 14.04 7.05 -25.29
CA GLU A 16 12.65 6.61 -25.15
C GLU A 16 12.52 5.09 -25.03
N PHE A 17 13.38 4.32 -25.67
CA PHE A 17 13.38 2.86 -25.57
C PHE A 17 13.85 2.35 -24.22
N ASP A 18 14.76 3.05 -23.55
CA ASP A 18 15.26 2.68 -22.21
C ASP A 18 14.26 2.96 -21.06
N ARG A 19 13.14 3.64 -21.34
CA ARG A 19 12.12 3.98 -20.33
C ARG A 19 10.76 3.49 -20.77
N PHE A 20 10.48 2.24 -20.48
CA PHE A 20 9.13 1.70 -20.62
C PHE A 20 8.22 2.28 -19.52
N ASP A 21 7.36 3.24 -19.89
CA ASP A 21 6.39 3.87 -19.01
C ASP A 21 5.16 2.98 -18.83
N SER A 22 5.32 1.84 -18.15
CA SER A 22 4.18 0.98 -17.81
C SER A 22 3.22 1.71 -16.86
N PRO A 23 1.89 1.57 -17.01
CA PRO A 23 0.90 2.10 -16.06
C PRO A 23 0.84 1.32 -14.74
N ILE A 24 1.42 0.12 -14.71
CA ILE A 24 1.57 -0.71 -13.52
C ILE A 24 3.05 -1.08 -13.33
N PRO A 25 3.54 -1.33 -12.12
CA PRO A 25 4.86 -1.91 -11.92
C PRO A 25 4.91 -3.31 -12.56
N THR A 26 5.88 -3.56 -13.41
CA THR A 26 6.15 -4.89 -13.98
C THR A 26 7.23 -5.63 -13.19
N ARG A 27 7.63 -5.08 -12.06
CA ARG A 27 8.69 -5.53 -11.16
C ARG A 27 8.19 -5.45 -9.74
N ILE A 28 8.80 -6.20 -8.84
CA ILE A 28 8.43 -6.12 -7.42
C ILE A 28 8.85 -4.78 -6.86
N VAL A 29 7.88 -4.06 -6.34
CA VAL A 29 8.09 -2.82 -5.60
C VAL A 29 8.28 -3.20 -4.14
N ALA A 30 9.41 -2.84 -3.55
CA ALA A 30 9.69 -3.05 -2.14
C ALA A 30 9.32 -1.81 -1.34
N SER A 31 8.92 -2.02 -0.09
CA SER A 31 8.99 -0.97 0.92
C SER A 31 10.47 -0.70 1.26
N GLU A 32 10.73 0.41 1.95
CA GLU A 32 12.09 0.71 2.42
C GLU A 32 12.58 -0.25 3.54
N GLU A 33 11.79 -1.27 3.88
CA GLU A 33 12.07 -2.23 4.95
C GLU A 33 12.88 -3.44 4.51
N PHE A 34 12.91 -3.78 3.22
CA PHE A 34 13.61 -4.94 2.68
C PHE A 34 14.04 -4.74 1.22
N PHE A 35 15.03 -5.52 0.79
CA PHE A 35 15.48 -5.49 -0.59
C PHE A 35 14.42 -6.06 -1.55
N PRO A 36 14.25 -5.47 -2.74
CA PRO A 36 13.38 -6.03 -3.76
C PRO A 36 13.93 -7.36 -4.29
N LEU A 37 13.03 -8.16 -4.82
CA LEU A 37 13.38 -9.36 -5.56
C LEU A 37 13.63 -9.03 -7.03
N ALA A 38 14.41 -9.86 -7.69
CA ALA A 38 14.62 -9.75 -9.13
C ALA A 38 13.30 -9.92 -9.88
N GLN A 39 13.16 -9.23 -11.01
CA GLN A 39 12.02 -9.40 -11.89
C GLN A 39 11.94 -10.86 -12.38
N THR A 40 10.78 -11.48 -12.20
CA THR A 40 10.56 -12.87 -12.62
C THR A 40 10.42 -13.00 -14.13
N PRO A 41 10.59 -14.21 -14.72
CA PRO A 41 10.29 -14.45 -16.14
C PRO A 41 8.86 -14.08 -16.51
N ALA A 42 7.88 -14.34 -15.62
CA ALA A 42 6.49 -13.99 -15.85
C ALA A 42 6.28 -12.47 -15.92
N GLN A 43 6.90 -11.72 -15.00
CA GLN A 43 6.85 -10.26 -15.01
C GLN A 43 7.50 -9.66 -16.27
N ARG A 44 8.61 -10.23 -16.74
CA ARG A 44 9.22 -9.85 -18.04
C ARG A 44 8.29 -10.11 -19.22
N GLU A 45 7.57 -11.24 -19.20
CA GLU A 45 6.59 -11.54 -20.26
C GLU A 45 5.39 -10.57 -20.22
N VAL A 46 4.91 -10.17 -19.04
CA VAL A 46 3.89 -9.11 -18.90
C VAL A 46 4.39 -7.81 -19.54
N GLU A 47 5.63 -7.40 -19.23
CA GLU A 47 6.25 -6.20 -19.81
C GLU A 47 6.34 -6.28 -21.34
N ALA A 48 6.79 -7.43 -21.88
CA ALA A 48 6.87 -7.66 -23.30
C ALA A 48 5.48 -7.64 -23.98
N ARG A 49 4.46 -8.24 -23.37
CA ARG A 49 3.09 -8.24 -23.92
C ARG A 49 2.47 -6.85 -23.91
N LEU A 50 2.60 -6.12 -22.81
CA LEU A 50 2.13 -4.75 -22.72
C LEU A 50 2.82 -3.85 -23.77
N SER A 51 4.12 -4.05 -23.99
CA SER A 51 4.87 -3.37 -25.04
C SER A 51 4.25 -3.61 -26.40
N ARG A 52 4.00 -4.88 -26.78
CA ARG A 52 3.35 -5.25 -28.06
C ARG A 52 1.93 -4.69 -28.19
N LEU A 53 1.14 -4.70 -27.09
CA LEU A 53 -0.18 -4.09 -27.09
C LEU A 53 -0.10 -2.59 -27.35
N ALA A 54 0.84 -1.89 -26.70
CA ALA A 54 1.05 -0.46 -26.91
C ALA A 54 1.47 -0.15 -28.37
N ASP A 55 2.38 -0.95 -28.96
CA ASP A 55 2.80 -0.80 -30.36
C ASP A 55 1.65 -0.98 -31.35
N THR A 56 0.67 -1.83 -30.99
CA THR A 56 -0.49 -2.13 -31.84
C THR A 56 -1.63 -1.13 -31.67
N LEU A 57 -1.94 -0.75 -30.42
CA LEU A 57 -3.14 0.02 -30.09
C LEU A 57 -2.92 1.53 -30.14
N ALA A 58 -1.74 2.03 -29.77
CA ALA A 58 -1.47 3.46 -29.79
C ALA A 58 -1.62 4.09 -31.20
N PRO A 59 -1.06 3.52 -32.27
CA PRO A 59 -1.28 4.06 -33.61
C PRO A 59 -2.75 4.02 -34.07
N ARG A 60 -3.49 2.97 -33.67
CA ARG A 60 -4.93 2.85 -34.00
C ARG A 60 -5.76 3.93 -33.29
N GLN A 61 -5.35 4.38 -32.15
CA GLN A 61 -5.98 5.46 -31.37
C GLN A 61 -5.43 6.84 -31.75
N GLY A 62 -4.49 6.95 -32.71
CA GLY A 62 -3.90 8.20 -33.14
C GLY A 62 -3.03 8.90 -32.09
N VAL A 63 -2.47 8.14 -31.12
CA VAL A 63 -1.64 8.68 -30.04
C VAL A 63 -0.24 8.07 -30.05
N SER A 64 0.70 8.73 -29.40
CA SER A 64 2.01 8.14 -29.16
C SER A 64 1.91 6.98 -28.15
N ARG A 65 2.82 6.02 -28.22
CA ARG A 65 2.94 4.92 -27.29
C ARG A 65 2.99 5.41 -25.81
N ARG A 66 3.75 6.45 -25.54
CA ARG A 66 3.84 7.06 -24.21
C ARG A 66 2.50 7.62 -23.73
N ARG A 67 1.75 8.29 -24.63
CA ARG A 67 0.42 8.81 -24.28
C ARG A 67 -0.58 7.68 -24.06
N PHE A 68 -0.52 6.62 -24.87
CA PHE A 68 -1.34 5.42 -24.67
C PHE A 68 -1.11 4.79 -23.30
N LEU A 69 0.16 4.50 -22.93
CA LEU A 69 0.49 3.88 -21.65
C LEU A 69 0.08 4.71 -20.43
N ARG A 70 -0.13 6.02 -20.59
CA ARG A 70 -0.62 6.93 -19.55
C ARG A 70 -2.13 7.11 -19.55
N SER A 71 -2.86 6.45 -20.43
CA SER A 71 -4.31 6.55 -20.55
C SER A 71 -5.03 5.42 -19.81
N ALA A 72 -6.34 5.57 -19.62
CA ALA A 72 -7.20 4.50 -19.09
C ALA A 72 -7.14 3.23 -19.97
N ALA A 73 -7.04 3.39 -21.31
CA ALA A 73 -6.87 2.26 -22.24
C ALA A 73 -5.51 1.56 -22.04
N GLY A 74 -4.45 2.31 -21.74
CA GLY A 74 -3.14 1.75 -21.39
C GLY A 74 -3.18 0.97 -20.06
N MET A 75 -3.91 1.45 -19.07
CA MET A 75 -4.17 0.72 -17.82
C MET A 75 -4.93 -0.59 -18.07
N ALA A 76 -5.98 -0.55 -18.90
CA ALA A 76 -6.69 -1.76 -19.33
C ALA A 76 -5.78 -2.75 -20.07
N ALA A 77 -4.92 -2.26 -20.96
CA ALA A 77 -3.94 -3.08 -21.67
C ALA A 77 -2.92 -3.75 -20.72
N ALA A 78 -2.53 -3.09 -19.65
CA ALA A 78 -1.64 -3.69 -18.66
C ALA A 78 -2.29 -4.87 -17.93
N PHE A 79 -3.53 -4.73 -17.47
CA PHE A 79 -4.24 -5.84 -16.82
C PHE A 79 -4.62 -6.95 -17.82
N LEU A 80 -4.84 -6.61 -19.09
CA LEU A 80 -5.00 -7.60 -20.14
C LEU A 80 -3.71 -8.42 -20.34
N ALA A 81 -2.54 -7.75 -20.38
CA ALA A 81 -1.26 -8.43 -20.47
C ALA A 81 -1.00 -9.34 -19.26
N MET A 82 -1.40 -8.90 -18.06
CA MET A 82 -1.32 -9.74 -16.85
C MET A 82 -2.22 -10.98 -16.98
N ASN A 83 -3.45 -10.84 -17.40
CA ASN A 83 -4.35 -11.98 -17.62
C ASN A 83 -3.81 -12.97 -18.65
N GLU A 84 -3.13 -12.49 -19.70
CA GLU A 84 -2.51 -13.36 -20.70
C GLU A 84 -1.32 -14.19 -20.16
N VAL A 85 -0.71 -13.75 -19.05
CA VAL A 85 0.44 -14.44 -18.45
C VAL A 85 0.01 -15.29 -17.24
N TYR A 86 -0.81 -14.72 -16.35
CA TYR A 86 -1.18 -15.36 -15.08
C TYR A 86 -2.56 -16.03 -15.08
N GLY A 87 -3.32 -15.91 -16.17
CA GLY A 87 -4.70 -16.37 -16.24
C GLY A 87 -5.72 -15.26 -15.91
N PRO A 88 -7.02 -15.53 -16.05
CA PRO A 88 -8.10 -14.54 -15.91
C PRO A 88 -8.34 -14.18 -14.43
N LEU A 89 -7.54 -13.25 -13.92
CA LEU A 89 -7.57 -12.78 -12.53
C LEU A 89 -8.13 -11.36 -12.41
N PHE A 90 -8.20 -10.62 -13.52
CA PHE A 90 -8.68 -9.24 -13.52
C PHE A 90 -9.81 -9.04 -14.52
N GLY A 91 -10.89 -8.39 -14.09
CA GLY A 91 -12.01 -8.00 -14.95
C GLY A 91 -11.60 -6.91 -15.95
N VAL A 92 -11.18 -7.31 -17.13
CA VAL A 92 -10.78 -6.44 -18.23
C VAL A 92 -11.11 -7.10 -19.58
N SER A 93 -11.51 -6.29 -20.56
CA SER A 93 -11.78 -6.77 -21.91
C SER A 93 -10.79 -6.22 -22.94
N ARG A 94 -10.63 -6.95 -24.06
CA ARG A 94 -9.86 -6.44 -25.22
C ARG A 94 -10.50 -5.20 -25.82
N ALA A 95 -11.83 -5.08 -25.76
CA ALA A 95 -12.55 -3.91 -26.23
C ALA A 95 -12.19 -2.67 -25.42
N GLU A 96 -12.13 -2.77 -24.09
CA GLU A 96 -11.72 -1.68 -23.20
C GLU A 96 -10.29 -1.18 -23.53
N ALA A 97 -9.34 -2.08 -23.71
CA ALA A 97 -7.97 -1.69 -24.09
C ALA A 97 -7.87 -1.05 -25.49
N ALA A 98 -8.75 -1.44 -26.42
CA ALA A 98 -8.72 -0.98 -27.79
C ALA A 98 -9.51 0.32 -28.03
N ASP A 99 -10.52 0.60 -27.23
CA ASP A 99 -11.42 1.77 -27.36
C ASP A 99 -11.21 2.73 -26.18
N PRO A 100 -10.55 3.89 -26.42
CA PRO A 100 -10.34 4.90 -25.38
C PRO A 100 -11.66 5.43 -24.80
N GLY A 101 -12.76 5.45 -25.57
CA GLY A 101 -14.06 5.89 -25.08
C GLY A 101 -14.60 4.98 -23.98
N LEU A 102 -14.52 3.65 -24.16
CA LEU A 102 -14.93 2.68 -23.15
C LEU A 102 -14.04 2.74 -21.89
N ALA A 103 -12.73 2.86 -22.10
CA ALA A 103 -11.79 2.96 -20.98
C ALA A 103 -12.00 4.25 -20.16
N ASP A 104 -12.17 5.39 -20.83
CA ASP A 104 -12.41 6.69 -20.19
C ASP A 104 -13.78 6.74 -19.51
N GLU A 105 -14.81 6.10 -20.07
CA GLU A 105 -16.12 6.00 -19.44
C GLU A 105 -16.05 5.20 -18.14
N ARG A 106 -15.38 4.05 -18.15
CA ARG A 106 -15.16 3.26 -16.93
C ARG A 106 -14.39 4.07 -15.88
N ALA A 107 -13.31 4.74 -16.27
CA ALA A 107 -12.53 5.56 -15.35
C ALA A 107 -13.38 6.69 -14.73
N ARG A 108 -14.21 7.37 -15.53
CA ARG A 108 -15.12 8.42 -15.05
C ARG A 108 -16.20 7.88 -14.10
N THR A 109 -16.79 6.73 -14.41
CA THR A 109 -17.82 6.10 -13.56
C THR A 109 -17.27 5.75 -12.19
N LEU A 110 -16.00 5.32 -12.12
CA LEU A 110 -15.35 4.93 -10.85
C LEU A 110 -14.62 6.08 -10.15
N ALA A 111 -14.49 7.24 -10.78
CA ALA A 111 -13.75 8.38 -10.20
C ALA A 111 -14.35 8.89 -8.88
N ASP A 112 -15.66 8.75 -8.69
CA ASP A 112 -16.36 9.18 -7.49
C ASP A 112 -16.45 8.10 -6.38
N GLN A 113 -15.94 6.89 -6.64
CA GLN A 113 -15.86 5.84 -5.62
C GLN A 113 -15.12 6.38 -4.38
N PHE A 114 -15.71 6.19 -3.21
CA PHE A 114 -15.10 6.65 -1.98
C PHE A 114 -13.96 5.74 -1.57
N ILE A 115 -12.73 6.28 -1.56
CA ILE A 115 -11.51 5.57 -1.18
C ILE A 115 -10.89 6.29 0.02
N PHE A 116 -10.81 5.56 1.12
CA PHE A 116 -10.11 5.97 2.33
C PHE A 116 -8.86 5.09 2.47
N ASP A 117 -7.70 5.67 2.17
CA ASP A 117 -6.42 5.01 2.32
C ASP A 117 -5.98 5.06 3.78
N GLY A 118 -6.17 3.94 4.49
CA GLY A 118 -5.90 3.82 5.91
C GLY A 118 -4.44 3.60 6.27
N HIS A 119 -3.53 3.59 5.27
CA HIS A 119 -2.13 3.27 5.49
C HIS A 119 -1.23 4.03 4.51
N THR A 120 -0.78 5.21 4.92
CA THR A 120 0.10 6.05 4.11
C THR A 120 1.23 6.64 4.94
N HIS A 121 2.34 6.98 4.29
CA HIS A 121 3.56 7.48 4.91
C HIS A 121 4.21 8.59 4.10
N PHE A 122 4.95 9.45 4.76
CA PHE A 122 6.01 10.27 4.19
C PHE A 122 7.07 10.56 5.25
N LEU A 123 8.21 11.08 4.83
CA LEU A 123 9.32 11.40 5.73
C LEU A 123 9.38 12.89 6.07
N ARG A 124 9.81 13.20 7.28
CA ARG A 124 10.11 14.56 7.72
C ARG A 124 11.23 15.18 6.87
N GLU A 125 11.24 16.52 6.76
CA GLU A 125 12.15 17.22 5.88
C GLU A 125 13.64 17.06 6.23
N ASP A 126 13.95 16.92 7.52
CA ASP A 126 15.31 16.88 8.08
C ASP A 126 15.81 15.45 8.35
N THR A 127 15.08 14.43 7.91
CA THR A 127 15.52 13.04 8.12
C THR A 127 16.71 12.68 7.22
N ARG A 128 17.57 11.80 7.75
CA ARG A 128 18.73 11.26 7.06
C ARG A 128 18.77 9.74 7.14
N ILE A 129 17.65 9.05 7.20
CA ILE A 129 17.62 7.60 7.37
C ILE A 129 18.69 6.92 6.51
N GLU A 130 19.88 6.80 7.07
CA GLU A 130 21.09 6.32 6.37
C GLU A 130 20.94 4.88 5.90
N THR A 131 20.09 4.10 6.57
CA THR A 131 19.77 2.72 6.17
C THR A 131 19.05 2.71 4.82
N PHE A 132 18.12 3.61 4.57
CA PHE A 132 17.42 3.71 3.30
C PHE A 132 18.35 4.19 2.19
N VAL A 133 19.16 5.22 2.46
CA VAL A 133 20.15 5.73 1.49
C VAL A 133 21.13 4.63 1.08
N ARG A 134 21.71 3.90 2.07
CA ARG A 134 22.63 2.80 1.78
C ARG A 134 21.97 1.66 1.00
N MET A 135 20.71 1.36 1.28
CA MET A 135 19.98 0.33 0.54
C MET A 135 19.78 0.75 -0.93
N ARG A 136 19.40 2.00 -1.20
CA ARG A 136 19.28 2.55 -2.56
C ARG A 136 20.61 2.51 -3.31
N GLU A 137 21.70 2.88 -2.67
CA GLU A 137 23.04 2.78 -3.25
C GLU A 137 23.42 1.34 -3.57
N ALA A 138 23.11 0.39 -2.67
CA ALA A 138 23.39 -1.02 -2.89
C ALA A 138 22.59 -1.58 -4.08
N VAL A 139 21.32 -1.20 -4.22
CA VAL A 139 20.47 -1.57 -5.37
C VAL A 139 21.02 -0.98 -6.67
N GLY A 140 21.50 0.26 -6.64
CA GLY A 140 22.18 0.88 -7.79
C GLY A 140 23.44 0.11 -8.18
N LYS A 141 24.33 -0.15 -7.23
CA LYS A 141 25.60 -0.91 -7.44
C LYS A 141 25.35 -2.34 -7.94
N ALA A 142 24.25 -2.97 -7.52
CA ALA A 142 23.85 -4.29 -8.01
C ALA A 142 23.26 -4.27 -9.44
N GLY A 143 23.08 -3.09 -10.03
CA GLY A 143 22.49 -2.93 -11.36
C GLY A 143 20.98 -3.16 -11.41
N TRP A 144 20.32 -3.27 -10.26
CA TRP A 144 18.87 -3.51 -10.20
C TRP A 144 18.05 -2.27 -10.58
N ASN A 145 18.60 -1.10 -10.41
CA ASN A 145 18.03 0.15 -10.90
C ASN A 145 19.12 1.04 -11.48
N PRO A 146 19.32 1.06 -12.81
CA PRO A 146 20.34 1.87 -13.46
C PRO A 146 20.24 3.37 -13.18
N ALA A 147 19.04 3.87 -12.84
CA ALA A 147 18.84 5.26 -12.49
C ALA A 147 19.51 5.66 -11.16
N LEU A 148 19.87 4.69 -10.33
CA LEU A 148 20.57 4.91 -9.05
C LEU A 148 22.09 4.76 -9.15
N ILE A 149 22.64 4.31 -10.30
CA ILE A 149 24.07 4.09 -10.47
C ILE A 149 24.77 5.45 -10.48
N ASP A 150 25.86 5.55 -9.70
CA ASP A 150 26.76 6.72 -9.62
C ASP A 150 26.08 8.06 -9.32
N LYS A 151 24.88 8.01 -8.71
CA LYS A 151 24.19 9.22 -8.26
C LYS A 151 24.10 9.24 -6.73
N PRO A 152 24.33 10.41 -6.11
CA PRO A 152 24.01 10.60 -4.71
C PRO A 152 22.53 10.26 -4.47
N GLN A 153 22.24 9.42 -3.50
CA GLN A 153 20.88 9.08 -3.15
C GLN A 153 20.34 10.05 -2.11
N THR A 154 19.10 10.46 -2.30
CA THR A 154 18.36 11.33 -1.38
C THR A 154 17.02 10.72 -1.07
N LEU A 155 16.29 11.29 -0.11
CA LEU A 155 14.94 10.86 0.27
C LEU A 155 13.87 11.92 -0.09
N GLU A 156 14.21 12.88 -0.97
CA GLU A 156 13.32 14.00 -1.32
C GLU A 156 11.98 13.55 -1.88
N ASP A 157 12.01 12.50 -2.59
CA ASP A 157 10.88 11.86 -3.21
C ASP A 157 9.95 11.13 -2.21
N LEU A 158 10.39 10.92 -0.97
CA LEU A 158 9.58 10.35 0.12
C LEU A 158 8.99 11.44 1.03
N LYS A 159 9.06 12.71 0.63
CA LYS A 159 8.66 13.85 1.46
C LYS A 159 7.26 14.35 1.15
N PHE A 160 6.80 15.31 1.93
CA PHE A 160 5.43 15.79 1.97
C PHE A 160 4.88 16.23 0.60
N GLU A 161 5.62 17.01 -0.17
CA GLU A 161 5.10 17.54 -1.44
C GLU A 161 4.84 16.40 -2.45
N ASN A 162 5.77 15.44 -2.56
CA ASN A 162 5.57 14.28 -3.40
C ASN A 162 4.45 13.36 -2.86
N TYR A 163 4.34 13.22 -1.54
CA TYR A 163 3.23 12.49 -0.92
C TYR A 163 1.86 13.05 -1.34
N VAL A 164 1.68 14.38 -1.26
CA VAL A 164 0.42 15.01 -1.68
C VAL A 164 0.13 14.75 -3.16
N LYS A 165 1.15 14.86 -3.99
CA LYS A 165 1.04 14.57 -5.43
C LYS A 165 0.62 13.12 -5.68
N GLU A 166 1.38 12.16 -5.16
CA GLU A 166 1.15 10.73 -5.43
C GLU A 166 -0.19 10.23 -4.86
N VAL A 167 -0.51 10.61 -3.62
CA VAL A 167 -1.70 10.08 -2.93
C VAL A 167 -2.97 10.79 -3.36
N PHE A 168 -2.96 12.12 -3.51
CA PHE A 168 -4.20 12.87 -3.75
C PHE A 168 -4.38 13.34 -5.19
N LEU A 169 -3.30 13.71 -5.91
CA LEU A 169 -3.43 14.22 -7.27
C LEU A 169 -3.35 13.11 -8.31
N ASP A 170 -2.46 12.16 -8.15
CA ASP A 170 -2.22 11.07 -9.10
C ASP A 170 -3.08 9.83 -8.82
N SER A 171 -3.93 9.83 -7.79
CA SER A 171 -4.81 8.70 -7.48
C SER A 171 -6.23 9.12 -7.14
N ASP A 172 -7.15 8.14 -7.11
CA ASP A 172 -8.55 8.34 -6.73
C ASP A 172 -8.77 8.40 -5.21
N THR A 173 -7.72 8.39 -4.40
CA THR A 173 -7.82 8.51 -2.94
C THR A 173 -8.53 9.79 -2.54
N LYS A 174 -9.59 9.66 -1.75
CA LYS A 174 -10.38 10.78 -1.25
C LYS A 174 -9.93 11.24 0.12
N VAL A 175 -9.63 10.30 0.99
CA VAL A 175 -9.19 10.52 2.37
C VAL A 175 -7.99 9.63 2.63
N ALA A 176 -7.02 10.12 3.38
CA ALA A 176 -5.85 9.35 3.79
C ALA A 176 -5.66 9.40 5.32
N LEU A 177 -5.04 8.38 5.87
CA LEU A 177 -4.56 8.32 7.24
C LEU A 177 -3.04 8.27 7.22
N ILE A 178 -2.42 9.32 7.77
CA ILE A 178 -0.96 9.38 7.86
C ILE A 178 -0.45 8.58 9.05
N SER A 179 0.49 7.70 8.77
CA SER A 179 1.21 6.89 9.75
C SER A 179 2.67 7.29 9.84
N SER A 180 3.29 6.99 10.96
CA SER A 180 4.73 7.16 11.16
C SER A 180 5.34 5.85 11.63
N ALA A 181 6.67 5.79 11.74
CA ALA A 181 7.41 4.72 12.38
C ALA A 181 8.41 5.30 13.38
N PRO A 182 8.53 4.68 14.57
CA PRO A 182 9.52 5.08 15.55
C PRO A 182 10.90 4.56 15.20
N SER A 183 11.94 5.20 15.73
CA SER A 183 13.32 4.71 15.71
C SER A 183 13.99 4.94 17.06
N GLU A 184 14.95 4.08 17.42
CA GLU A 184 15.89 4.30 18.54
C GLU A 184 16.84 5.48 18.25
N VAL A 185 16.94 5.87 16.97
CA VAL A 185 17.63 7.07 16.51
C VAL A 185 16.60 8.18 16.30
N PRO A 186 16.52 9.20 17.16
CA PRO A 186 15.44 10.20 17.13
C PRO A 186 15.30 10.93 15.78
N GLN A 187 16.40 11.12 15.04
CA GLN A 187 16.41 11.77 13.73
C GLN A 187 15.80 10.90 12.63
N ASP A 188 15.70 9.60 12.86
CA ASP A 188 15.21 8.62 11.88
C ASP A 188 13.76 8.22 12.09
N TRP A 189 13.05 8.83 13.05
CA TRP A 189 11.60 8.75 13.06
C TRP A 189 11.06 9.33 11.74
N PHE A 190 10.11 8.65 11.13
CA PHE A 190 9.49 9.17 9.91
C PHE A 190 8.86 10.54 10.17
N LEU A 191 8.00 10.60 11.18
CA LEU A 191 7.38 11.81 11.70
C LEU A 191 7.21 11.66 13.21
N THR A 192 7.44 12.70 13.99
CA THR A 192 7.04 12.72 15.39
C THR A 192 5.51 12.90 15.50
N ASN A 193 4.92 12.59 16.67
CA ASN A 193 3.48 12.74 16.88
C ASN A 193 2.98 14.17 16.56
N PRO A 194 3.63 15.25 17.00
CA PRO A 194 3.27 16.60 16.57
C PRO A 194 3.36 16.84 15.06
N MET A 195 4.33 16.23 14.37
CA MET A 195 4.47 16.37 12.91
C MET A 195 3.35 15.70 12.13
N THR A 196 2.89 14.51 12.56
CA THR A 196 1.75 13.85 11.91
C THR A 196 0.48 14.69 12.01
N VAL A 197 0.23 15.27 13.16
CA VAL A 197 -0.92 16.13 13.42
C VAL A 197 -0.80 17.47 12.68
N ALA A 198 0.38 18.05 12.60
CA ALA A 198 0.64 19.25 11.80
C ALA A 198 0.38 19.00 10.31
N ALA A 199 0.79 17.84 9.78
CA ALA A 199 0.52 17.45 8.40
C ALA A 199 -0.99 17.28 8.15
N ARG A 200 -1.72 16.62 9.06
CA ARG A 200 -3.17 16.52 9.04
C ARG A 200 -3.83 17.91 8.99
N ALA A 201 -3.42 18.79 9.87
CA ALA A 201 -3.95 20.16 9.93
C ALA A 201 -3.69 20.91 8.62
N ARG A 202 -2.45 20.86 8.09
CA ARG A 202 -2.05 21.50 6.83
C ARG A 202 -2.93 21.05 5.65
N ILE A 203 -3.11 19.75 5.48
CA ILE A 203 -3.93 19.22 4.36
C ILE A 203 -5.40 19.57 4.54
N ASN A 204 -5.96 19.40 5.74
CA ASN A 204 -7.37 19.71 6.00
C ASN A 204 -7.68 21.19 5.85
N GLU A 205 -6.78 22.07 6.26
CA GLU A 205 -6.91 23.51 6.06
C GLU A 205 -6.84 23.89 4.56
N GLN A 206 -5.86 23.33 3.84
CA GLN A 206 -5.72 23.57 2.40
C GLN A 206 -6.92 23.05 1.62
N ALA A 207 -7.43 21.90 1.97
CA ALA A 207 -8.65 21.34 1.36
C ALA A 207 -9.90 22.14 1.72
N GLY A 208 -9.96 22.72 2.91
CA GLY A 208 -11.20 23.27 3.48
C GLY A 208 -12.19 22.21 3.93
N GLY A 209 -11.69 20.99 4.21
CA GLY A 209 -12.45 19.82 4.61
C GLY A 209 -11.58 18.72 5.18
N ARG A 210 -12.17 17.70 5.79
CA ARG A 210 -11.43 16.60 6.42
C ARG A 210 -10.97 15.58 5.36
N ARG A 211 -9.75 15.69 4.91
CA ARG A 211 -9.11 14.82 3.91
C ARG A 211 -8.02 13.95 4.50
N MET A 212 -7.53 14.30 5.69
CA MET A 212 -6.47 13.56 6.36
C MET A 212 -6.81 13.30 7.82
N PHE A 213 -6.47 12.09 8.24
CA PHE A 213 -6.42 11.61 9.61
C PHE A 213 -4.96 11.37 10.02
N ALA A 214 -4.68 11.26 11.32
CA ALA A 214 -3.32 11.08 11.81
C ALA A 214 -3.26 10.09 12.99
N HIS A 215 -2.29 9.17 12.93
CA HIS A 215 -1.91 8.38 14.10
C HIS A 215 -1.01 9.17 15.04
N ALA A 216 -1.07 8.84 16.34
CA ALA A 216 0.07 8.97 17.21
C ALA A 216 0.78 7.61 17.34
N ILE A 217 2.09 7.62 17.39
CA ILE A 217 2.91 6.44 17.63
C ILE A 217 3.05 6.24 19.14
N PHE A 218 2.92 5.00 19.60
CA PHE A 218 3.26 4.62 20.97
C PHE A 218 4.37 3.56 20.97
N THR A 219 5.26 3.63 21.96
CA THR A 219 6.53 2.89 22.00
C THR A 219 6.69 2.16 23.33
N PRO A 220 5.93 1.07 23.57
CA PRO A 220 5.94 0.36 24.84
C PRO A 220 7.33 -0.05 25.31
N GLY A 221 7.69 0.37 26.53
CA GLY A 221 8.96 0.05 27.15
C GLY A 221 10.07 1.10 26.94
N GLN A 222 9.90 2.05 26.04
CA GLN A 222 10.84 3.18 25.92
C GLN A 222 10.66 4.17 27.11
N PRO A 223 11.71 4.85 27.56
CA PRO A 223 11.58 5.84 28.63
C PRO A 223 10.53 6.92 28.30
N GLY A 224 9.60 7.18 29.25
CA GLY A 224 8.59 8.24 29.12
C GLY A 224 7.45 7.95 28.15
N TRP A 225 7.33 6.75 27.61
CA TRP A 225 6.35 6.43 26.57
C TRP A 225 4.88 6.56 26.99
N LEU A 226 4.56 6.33 28.28
CA LEU A 226 3.20 6.52 28.81
C LEU A 226 2.85 8.01 28.98
N ASP A 227 3.83 8.82 29.38
CA ASP A 227 3.67 10.28 29.48
C ASP A 227 3.49 10.89 28.09
N GLU A 228 4.18 10.34 27.09
CA GLU A 228 4.00 10.75 25.68
C GLU A 228 2.60 10.41 25.15
N ILE A 229 2.00 9.29 25.57
CA ILE A 229 0.61 8.98 25.23
C ILE A 229 -0.34 10.05 25.81
N ASP A 230 -0.18 10.40 27.10
CA ASP A 230 -0.99 11.44 27.73
C ASP A 230 -0.82 12.78 27.00
N ARG A 231 0.41 13.17 26.72
CA ARG A 231 0.71 14.39 25.96
C ARG A 231 0.06 14.37 24.57
N ALA A 232 0.18 13.25 23.84
CA ALA A 232 -0.40 13.13 22.51
C ALA A 232 -1.93 13.23 22.55
N ILE A 233 -2.58 12.58 23.53
CA ILE A 233 -4.04 12.67 23.70
C ILE A 233 -4.47 14.11 23.98
N GLU A 234 -3.79 14.79 24.91
CA GLU A 234 -4.16 16.14 25.36
C GLU A 234 -3.85 17.22 24.34
N GLN A 235 -2.68 17.17 23.69
CA GLN A 235 -2.15 18.24 22.86
C GLN A 235 -2.32 17.98 21.36
N ASP A 236 -2.03 16.76 20.91
CA ASP A 236 -2.05 16.43 19.49
C ASP A 236 -3.43 15.95 19.02
N GLN A 237 -4.23 15.35 19.91
CA GLN A 237 -5.56 14.83 19.59
C GLN A 237 -5.54 13.92 18.34
N PRO A 238 -4.80 12.82 18.35
CA PRO A 238 -4.72 11.91 17.24
C PRO A 238 -6.06 11.22 16.97
N ASP A 239 -6.26 10.72 15.76
CA ASP A 239 -7.46 9.96 15.42
C ASP A 239 -7.38 8.49 15.86
N SER A 240 -6.17 8.00 16.12
CA SER A 240 -5.87 6.61 16.52
C SER A 240 -4.41 6.48 16.96
N PHE A 241 -4.05 5.29 17.45
CA PHE A 241 -2.67 4.97 17.78
C PHE A 241 -2.09 3.89 16.87
N LYS A 242 -0.79 4.01 16.56
CA LYS A 242 -0.02 3.03 15.77
C LYS A 242 1.16 2.53 16.57
N GLY A 243 1.39 1.21 16.53
CA GLY A 243 2.54 0.56 17.15
C GLY A 243 3.33 -0.34 16.23
N TYR A 244 4.63 -0.40 16.47
CA TYR A 244 5.59 -1.30 15.81
C TYR A 244 6.12 -2.28 16.84
N THR A 245 5.69 -3.53 16.77
CA THR A 245 5.98 -4.54 17.80
C THR A 245 7.45 -4.96 17.88
N ILE A 246 8.21 -4.76 16.83
CA ILE A 246 9.67 -4.95 16.85
C ILE A 246 10.44 -3.78 17.47
N GLY A 247 9.77 -2.66 17.80
CA GLY A 247 10.39 -1.47 18.35
C GLY A 247 10.93 -0.50 17.30
N ASP A 248 12.05 -0.81 16.68
CA ASP A 248 12.66 -0.01 15.61
C ASP A 248 12.62 -0.77 14.27
N ASN A 249 11.93 -0.22 13.30
CA ASN A 249 11.80 -0.84 11.99
C ASN A 249 12.95 -0.49 11.03
N THR A 250 13.57 0.67 11.23
CA THR A 250 14.67 1.17 10.40
C THR A 250 16.03 0.64 10.86
N HIS A 251 16.19 0.41 12.15
CA HIS A 251 17.42 -0.06 12.79
C HIS A 251 17.12 -1.30 13.66
N LYS A 252 16.81 -2.42 13.01
CA LYS A 252 16.44 -3.66 13.70
C LYS A 252 17.51 -4.18 14.67
N ASP A 253 18.78 -3.87 14.41
CA ASP A 253 19.93 -4.16 15.27
C ASP A 253 19.98 -3.31 16.55
N LEU A 254 19.34 -2.13 16.53
CA LEU A 254 19.24 -1.25 17.70
C LEU A 254 17.97 -1.45 18.51
N SER A 255 17.03 -2.27 18.02
CA SER A 255 15.74 -2.49 18.68
C SER A 255 15.91 -3.13 20.06
N ARG A 256 15.71 -2.34 21.13
CA ARG A 256 15.85 -2.76 22.53
C ARG A 256 14.53 -3.02 23.23
N HIS A 257 13.44 -2.55 22.65
CA HIS A 257 12.13 -2.57 23.27
C HIS A 257 11.07 -3.25 22.39
N PRO A 258 11.30 -4.49 21.91
CA PRO A 258 10.24 -5.23 21.23
C PRO A 258 9.15 -5.62 22.24
N TRP A 259 7.91 -5.71 21.77
CA TRP A 259 6.75 -5.94 22.63
C TRP A 259 5.65 -6.73 21.94
N ARG A 260 4.81 -7.37 22.73
CA ARG A 260 3.62 -8.09 22.26
C ARG A 260 2.38 -7.28 22.60
N ILE A 261 1.37 -7.31 21.72
CA ILE A 261 0.12 -6.58 21.96
C ILE A 261 -0.72 -7.15 23.10
N ASP A 262 -0.45 -8.39 23.53
CA ASP A 262 -1.10 -9.06 24.66
C ASP A 262 -0.30 -8.96 25.97
N ASP A 263 0.71 -8.10 26.05
CA ASP A 263 1.51 -7.90 27.28
C ASP A 263 0.73 -7.02 28.29
N GLU A 264 0.12 -7.69 29.28
CA GLU A 264 -0.70 -7.04 30.31
C GLU A 264 0.05 -5.95 31.11
N LYS A 265 1.32 -6.18 31.38
CA LYS A 265 2.10 -5.27 32.23
C LYS A 265 2.67 -4.10 31.43
N ARG A 266 3.10 -4.36 30.21
CA ARG A 266 3.79 -3.37 29.39
C ARG A 266 2.82 -2.57 28.52
N VAL A 267 1.81 -3.22 27.92
CA VAL A 267 1.00 -2.61 26.86
C VAL A 267 -0.41 -2.22 27.32
N TYR A 268 -1.05 -3.01 28.18
CA TYR A 268 -2.42 -2.73 28.62
C TYR A 268 -2.61 -1.37 29.30
N PRO A 269 -1.62 -0.79 30.04
CA PRO A 269 -1.76 0.58 30.52
C PRO A 269 -1.97 1.64 29.41
N ALA A 270 -1.46 1.39 28.20
CA ALA A 270 -1.76 2.26 27.06
C ALA A 270 -3.22 2.08 26.59
N TYR A 271 -3.69 0.85 26.54
CA TYR A 271 -5.07 0.56 26.12
C TYR A 271 -6.11 1.16 27.07
N GLU A 272 -5.82 1.20 28.37
CA GLU A 272 -6.64 1.90 29.35
C GLU A 272 -6.75 3.40 29.01
N LYS A 273 -5.61 4.05 28.66
CA LYS A 273 -5.58 5.46 28.26
C LYS A 273 -6.33 5.69 26.96
N PHE A 274 -6.15 4.82 25.94
CA PHE A 274 -6.86 4.91 24.67
C PHE A 274 -8.37 4.81 24.88
N ALA A 275 -8.82 3.81 25.62
CA ALA A 275 -10.23 3.59 25.91
C ALA A 275 -10.84 4.77 26.70
N ALA A 276 -10.13 5.29 27.72
CA ALA A 276 -10.56 6.43 28.50
C ALA A 276 -10.69 7.72 27.64
N ALA A 277 -9.82 7.89 26.64
CA ALA A 277 -9.88 8.99 25.70
C ALA A 277 -10.91 8.79 24.56
N GLY A 278 -11.60 7.63 24.49
CA GLY A 278 -12.52 7.29 23.43
C GLY A 278 -11.86 6.93 22.09
N LEU A 279 -10.54 6.73 22.08
CA LEU A 279 -9.75 6.32 20.92
C LEU A 279 -9.79 4.80 20.79
N LYS A 280 -10.58 4.30 19.84
CA LYS A 280 -10.87 2.87 19.74
C LYS A 280 -9.96 2.12 18.79
N ASN A 281 -9.29 2.78 17.87
CA ASN A 281 -8.52 2.14 16.81
C ASN A 281 -7.04 2.04 17.19
N VAL A 282 -6.53 0.81 17.22
CA VAL A 282 -5.12 0.50 17.50
C VAL A 282 -4.57 -0.22 16.28
N CYS A 283 -3.72 0.46 15.54
CA CYS A 283 -3.11 -0.06 14.33
C CYS A 283 -1.74 -0.66 14.66
N ILE A 284 -1.48 -1.87 14.21
CA ILE A 284 -0.28 -2.61 14.60
C ILE A 284 0.43 -3.16 13.36
N HIS A 285 1.68 -2.76 13.19
CA HIS A 285 2.57 -3.35 12.19
C HIS A 285 2.90 -4.80 12.57
N LYS A 286 2.55 -5.74 11.70
CA LYS A 286 2.83 -7.18 11.82
C LYS A 286 3.21 -7.75 10.46
N GLY A 287 4.01 -8.78 10.43
CA GLY A 287 4.45 -9.38 9.18
C GLY A 287 5.68 -8.68 8.57
N LEU A 288 5.82 -8.75 7.25
CA LEU A 288 6.95 -8.25 6.46
C LEU A 288 8.32 -8.68 7.06
N PHE A 289 8.40 -9.93 7.47
CA PHE A 289 9.57 -10.49 8.16
C PHE A 289 10.07 -11.76 7.44
N PRO A 290 10.64 -11.59 6.24
CA PRO A 290 11.09 -12.72 5.43
C PRO A 290 12.18 -13.52 6.11
N PRO A 291 12.41 -14.78 5.72
CA PRO A 291 13.40 -15.65 6.32
C PRO A 291 14.83 -15.09 6.36
N SER A 292 15.18 -14.22 5.40
CA SER A 292 16.48 -13.51 5.40
C SER A 292 16.62 -12.54 6.59
N VAL A 293 15.57 -11.80 6.90
CA VAL A 293 15.51 -10.88 8.05
C VAL A 293 15.46 -11.68 9.35
N GLU A 294 14.68 -12.77 9.39
CA GLU A 294 14.62 -13.64 10.57
C GLU A 294 15.99 -14.25 10.90
N ARG A 295 16.74 -14.73 9.89
CA ARG A 295 18.11 -15.24 10.12
C ARG A 295 19.05 -14.18 10.70
N GLN A 296 18.86 -12.93 10.33
CA GLN A 296 19.69 -11.83 10.83
C GLN A 296 19.23 -11.36 12.23
N PHE A 297 17.93 -11.38 12.50
CA PHE A 297 17.32 -10.88 13.74
C PHE A 297 16.36 -11.90 14.37
N PRO A 298 16.81 -13.12 14.71
CA PRO A 298 15.93 -14.21 15.18
C PRO A 298 15.21 -13.88 16.49
N HIS A 299 15.78 -13.00 17.30
CA HIS A 299 15.17 -12.55 18.57
C HIS A 299 13.91 -11.70 18.39
N LEU A 300 13.68 -11.12 17.21
CA LEU A 300 12.50 -10.35 16.90
C LEU A 300 11.32 -11.21 16.44
N ARG A 301 11.55 -12.47 16.06
CA ARG A 301 10.54 -13.40 15.54
C ARG A 301 9.25 -13.49 16.41
N PRO A 302 9.32 -13.54 17.76
CA PRO A 302 8.12 -13.66 18.60
C PRO A 302 7.21 -12.43 18.62
N TYR A 303 7.66 -11.33 18.05
CA TYR A 303 6.94 -10.04 18.08
C TYR A 303 6.27 -9.67 16.75
N VAL A 304 6.61 -10.36 15.66
CA VAL A 304 6.17 -10.00 14.30
C VAL A 304 4.99 -10.80 13.79
N ASP A 305 4.71 -11.97 14.38
CA ASP A 305 3.57 -12.80 14.01
C ASP A 305 2.25 -12.32 14.65
N VAL A 306 1.16 -12.99 14.32
CA VAL A 306 -0.18 -12.62 14.78
C VAL A 306 -0.67 -13.43 15.98
N SER A 307 0.21 -14.20 16.63
CA SER A 307 -0.16 -15.11 17.74
C SER A 307 -0.68 -14.40 19.00
N ASP A 308 -0.38 -13.12 19.13
CA ASP A 308 -0.79 -12.27 20.26
C ASP A 308 -2.10 -11.51 20.02
N VAL A 309 -2.61 -11.52 18.77
CA VAL A 309 -3.77 -10.70 18.39
C VAL A 309 -5.06 -11.20 19.04
N ALA A 310 -5.29 -12.50 19.04
CA ALA A 310 -6.53 -13.08 19.56
C ALA A 310 -6.75 -12.76 21.05
N ARG A 311 -5.67 -12.84 21.85
CA ARG A 311 -5.73 -12.54 23.28
C ARG A 311 -5.99 -11.06 23.54
N ALA A 312 -5.24 -10.18 22.90
CA ALA A 312 -5.45 -8.74 23.04
C ALA A 312 -6.88 -8.32 22.63
N ALA A 313 -7.39 -8.86 21.51
CA ALA A 313 -8.74 -8.58 21.05
C ALA A 313 -9.82 -9.07 22.02
N LYS A 314 -9.61 -10.22 22.66
CA LYS A 314 -10.53 -10.77 23.66
C LYS A 314 -10.52 -9.96 24.97
N ASP A 315 -9.34 -9.55 25.41
CA ASP A 315 -9.17 -8.82 26.67
C ASP A 315 -9.66 -7.36 26.54
N TRP A 316 -9.64 -6.81 25.30
CA TRP A 316 -10.03 -5.43 25.00
C TRP A 316 -11.12 -5.35 23.92
N PRO A 317 -12.34 -5.87 24.17
CA PRO A 317 -13.40 -5.92 23.16
C PRO A 317 -13.93 -4.54 22.74
N GLN A 318 -13.62 -3.47 23.47
CA GLN A 318 -13.96 -2.08 23.14
C GLN A 318 -12.95 -1.40 22.20
N LEU A 319 -11.79 -2.02 21.95
CA LEU A 319 -10.78 -1.55 21.00
C LEU A 319 -10.84 -2.34 19.70
N ASN A 320 -10.53 -1.71 18.59
CA ASN A 320 -10.36 -2.34 17.29
C ASN A 320 -8.86 -2.54 17.01
N PHE A 321 -8.46 -3.74 16.69
CA PHE A 321 -7.08 -4.07 16.33
C PHE A 321 -6.96 -4.19 14.82
N ILE A 322 -6.37 -3.20 14.18
CA ILE A 322 -6.14 -3.15 12.74
C ILE A 322 -4.70 -3.66 12.49
N ILE A 323 -4.60 -4.86 11.92
CA ILE A 323 -3.31 -5.51 11.70
C ILE A 323 -2.80 -5.12 10.32
N TYR A 324 -1.80 -4.24 10.33
CA TYR A 324 -1.18 -3.74 9.12
C TYR A 324 -0.44 -4.85 8.38
N HIS A 325 -0.50 -4.81 7.05
CA HIS A 325 0.00 -5.86 6.14
C HIS A 325 -0.69 -7.21 6.33
N SER A 326 -1.81 -7.26 7.08
CA SER A 326 -2.52 -8.51 7.44
C SER A 326 -1.59 -9.62 7.96
N GLY A 327 -0.45 -9.23 8.56
CA GLY A 327 0.55 -10.16 9.05
C GLY A 327 1.32 -10.93 7.97
N TYR A 328 1.24 -10.57 6.68
CA TYR A 328 1.91 -11.29 5.60
C TYR A 328 3.42 -11.39 5.80
N ARG A 329 3.95 -12.62 5.77
CA ARG A 329 5.32 -12.90 6.18
C ARG A 329 6.32 -13.07 5.02
N PHE A 330 5.93 -13.33 3.82
CA PHE A 330 6.78 -13.96 2.80
C PHE A 330 7.20 -15.39 3.20
N PRO A 331 6.34 -16.39 3.14
CA PRO A 331 6.69 -17.77 3.41
C PRO A 331 7.72 -18.33 2.41
N GLY A 332 8.35 -19.44 2.77
CA GLY A 332 9.38 -20.08 1.96
C GLY A 332 10.66 -19.26 1.90
N GLY A 333 11.21 -19.04 0.72
CA GLY A 333 12.37 -18.20 0.48
C GLY A 333 12.08 -16.70 0.53
N GLY A 334 10.82 -16.34 0.66
CA GLY A 334 10.35 -14.96 0.66
C GLY A 334 9.85 -14.47 -0.70
N THR A 335 9.59 -15.38 -1.65
CA THR A 335 9.02 -15.01 -2.94
C THR A 335 7.50 -15.22 -2.96
N PRO A 336 6.75 -14.42 -3.73
CA PRO A 336 5.32 -14.63 -3.92
C PRO A 336 4.98 -16.00 -4.55
N GLU A 337 5.84 -16.54 -5.39
CA GLU A 337 5.69 -17.86 -5.99
C GLU A 337 5.79 -18.96 -4.95
N GLU A 338 6.74 -18.88 -4.03
CA GLU A 338 6.89 -19.83 -2.91
C GLU A 338 5.71 -19.75 -1.95
N ALA A 339 5.19 -18.54 -1.72
CA ALA A 339 3.99 -18.34 -0.91
C ALA A 339 2.75 -18.98 -1.56
N LEU A 340 2.60 -18.86 -2.88
CA LEU A 340 1.52 -19.49 -3.62
C LEU A 340 1.66 -21.02 -3.59
N ALA A 341 2.84 -21.55 -3.83
CA ALA A 341 3.12 -23.00 -3.78
C ALA A 341 2.82 -23.57 -2.38
N ALA A 342 3.20 -22.86 -1.33
CA ALA A 342 2.89 -23.25 0.05
C ALA A 342 1.38 -23.24 0.31
N PHE A 343 0.65 -22.25 -0.20
CA PHE A 343 -0.81 -22.22 -0.13
C PHE A 343 -1.45 -23.39 -0.88
N GLU A 344 -1.03 -23.68 -2.10
CA GLU A 344 -1.56 -24.79 -2.90
C GLU A 344 -1.33 -26.15 -2.23
N ALA A 345 -0.22 -26.31 -1.52
CA ALA A 345 0.11 -27.52 -0.78
C ALA A 345 -0.65 -27.66 0.54
N THR A 346 -0.97 -26.56 1.23
CA THR A 346 -1.45 -26.59 2.62
C THR A 346 -2.80 -25.89 2.85
N GLY A 347 -3.29 -25.12 1.90
CA GLY A 347 -4.43 -24.22 2.04
C GLY A 347 -4.13 -22.97 2.89
N ARG A 348 -2.87 -22.70 3.24
CA ARG A 348 -2.48 -21.65 4.17
C ARG A 348 -1.46 -20.69 3.59
N VAL A 349 -1.67 -19.40 3.84
CA VAL A 349 -0.65 -18.36 3.73
C VAL A 349 -0.21 -18.02 5.16
N GLU A 350 1.05 -18.27 5.47
CA GLU A 350 1.60 -18.12 6.84
C GLU A 350 1.23 -16.75 7.42
N TRP A 351 0.72 -16.75 8.66
CA TRP A 351 0.19 -15.63 9.44
C TRP A 351 -1.06 -14.95 8.89
N VAL A 352 -1.25 -14.84 7.58
CA VAL A 352 -2.48 -14.29 6.99
C VAL A 352 -3.66 -15.22 7.30
N THR A 353 -3.50 -16.52 7.09
CA THR A 353 -4.53 -17.51 7.44
C THR A 353 -4.77 -17.54 8.94
N ASP A 354 -3.70 -17.44 9.74
CA ASP A 354 -3.82 -17.39 11.21
C ASP A 354 -4.63 -16.17 11.66
N LEU A 355 -4.40 -15.00 11.07
CA LEU A 355 -5.19 -13.78 11.32
C LEU A 355 -6.65 -13.98 10.89
N ALA A 356 -6.88 -14.50 9.69
CA ALA A 356 -8.22 -14.69 9.15
C ALA A 356 -9.09 -15.65 9.98
N GLU A 357 -8.47 -16.65 10.64
CA GLU A 357 -9.14 -17.62 11.47
C GLU A 357 -9.46 -17.14 12.91
N ILE A 358 -8.92 -15.98 13.34
CA ILE A 358 -9.08 -15.48 14.71
C ILE A 358 -10.56 -15.34 15.12
N PRO A 359 -11.46 -14.72 14.34
CA PRO A 359 -12.86 -14.58 14.75
C PRO A 359 -13.53 -15.92 15.02
N GLN A 360 -13.34 -16.88 14.12
CA GLN A 360 -13.94 -18.21 14.23
C GLN A 360 -13.36 -19.00 15.41
N LYS A 361 -12.04 -18.97 15.60
CA LYS A 361 -11.36 -19.75 16.64
C LYS A 361 -11.53 -19.19 18.04
N HIS A 362 -11.65 -17.87 18.16
CA HIS A 362 -11.59 -17.17 19.45
C HIS A 362 -12.85 -16.38 19.80
N GLY A 363 -13.83 -16.28 18.89
CA GLY A 363 -15.11 -15.60 19.14
C GLY A 363 -14.97 -14.08 19.29
N VAL A 364 -13.98 -13.46 18.66
CA VAL A 364 -13.75 -12.00 18.70
C VAL A 364 -14.20 -11.35 17.38
N THR A 365 -14.62 -10.09 17.45
CA THR A 365 -15.19 -9.34 16.31
C THR A 365 -14.51 -8.00 16.05
N ASN A 366 -13.41 -7.73 16.73
CA ASN A 366 -12.73 -6.43 16.74
C ASN A 366 -11.32 -6.50 16.12
N VAL A 367 -11.10 -7.46 15.22
CA VAL A 367 -9.86 -7.65 14.47
C VAL A 367 -10.08 -7.31 13.01
N TYR A 368 -9.19 -6.52 12.44
CA TYR A 368 -9.22 -6.05 11.06
C TYR A 368 -7.90 -6.37 10.36
N GLY A 369 -7.97 -6.70 9.07
CA GLY A 369 -6.80 -6.89 8.20
C GLY A 369 -6.63 -5.72 7.23
N ASP A 370 -5.43 -5.12 7.19
CA ASP A 370 -5.08 -4.07 6.25
C ASP A 370 -4.36 -4.65 5.03
N LEU A 371 -4.63 -4.09 3.84
CA LEU A 371 -4.04 -4.52 2.57
C LEU A 371 -2.75 -3.78 2.18
N GLY A 372 -2.30 -2.81 2.99
CA GLY A 372 -1.09 -2.04 2.72
C GLY A 372 0.12 -2.92 2.45
N GLN A 373 0.92 -2.57 1.47
CA GLN A 373 2.10 -3.28 0.97
C GLN A 373 1.83 -4.70 0.46
N VAL A 374 1.07 -5.51 1.19
CA VAL A 374 0.81 -6.91 0.81
C VAL A 374 0.09 -7.02 -0.53
N PHE A 375 -0.88 -6.12 -0.79
CA PHE A 375 -1.57 -6.09 -2.07
C PHE A 375 -0.62 -5.60 -3.18
N ALA A 376 0.13 -4.54 -2.93
CA ALA A 376 1.11 -4.01 -3.89
C ALA A 376 2.16 -5.07 -4.30
N LEU A 377 2.69 -5.82 -3.33
CA LEU A 377 3.68 -6.87 -3.58
C LEU A 377 3.13 -8.02 -4.41
N THR A 378 1.90 -8.44 -4.14
CA THR A 378 1.35 -9.67 -4.73
C THR A 378 0.59 -9.42 -6.03
N ALA A 379 -0.13 -8.30 -6.14
CA ALA A 379 -0.97 -8.02 -7.32
C ALA A 379 -0.20 -7.95 -8.64
N VAL A 380 1.07 -7.51 -8.62
CA VAL A 380 1.89 -7.37 -9.85
C VAL A 380 2.93 -8.47 -10.02
N SER A 381 3.25 -9.23 -8.98
CA SER A 381 4.22 -10.32 -9.04
C SER A 381 3.58 -11.69 -9.13
N GLN A 382 2.50 -11.92 -8.37
CA GLN A 382 1.76 -13.16 -8.31
C GLN A 382 0.28 -12.88 -8.00
N PRO A 383 -0.51 -12.41 -9.00
CA PRO A 383 -1.89 -11.95 -8.76
C PRO A 383 -2.83 -13.04 -8.24
N ARG A 384 -2.52 -14.32 -8.52
CA ARG A 384 -3.25 -15.44 -7.91
C ARG A 384 -3.08 -15.47 -6.39
N LEU A 385 -1.88 -15.16 -5.89
CA LEU A 385 -1.66 -15.04 -4.45
C LEU A 385 -2.40 -13.82 -3.87
N ALA A 386 -2.48 -12.71 -4.59
CA ALA A 386 -3.31 -11.57 -4.18
C ALA A 386 -4.79 -11.98 -4.03
N ALA A 387 -5.32 -12.74 -5.00
CA ALA A 387 -6.68 -13.28 -4.92
C ALA A 387 -6.86 -14.24 -3.72
N VAL A 388 -5.88 -15.08 -3.44
CA VAL A 388 -5.88 -15.97 -2.26
C VAL A 388 -5.90 -15.17 -0.97
N ILE A 389 -5.02 -14.19 -0.81
CA ILE A 389 -4.92 -13.38 0.42
C ILE A 389 -6.23 -12.62 0.67
N VAL A 390 -6.72 -11.89 -0.35
CA VAL A 390 -7.99 -11.16 -0.23
C VAL A 390 -9.15 -12.13 0.03
N GLY A 391 -9.19 -13.27 -0.68
CA GLY A 391 -10.20 -14.32 -0.47
C GLY A 391 -10.21 -14.87 0.95
N GLN A 392 -9.04 -15.17 1.52
CA GLN A 392 -8.91 -15.65 2.90
C GLN A 392 -9.34 -14.61 3.93
N LEU A 393 -8.91 -13.35 3.77
CA LEU A 393 -9.28 -12.28 4.68
C LEU A 393 -10.80 -12.02 4.65
N VAL A 394 -11.40 -11.95 3.45
CA VAL A 394 -12.86 -11.76 3.29
C VAL A 394 -13.63 -12.96 3.84
N ALA A 395 -13.16 -14.19 3.63
CA ALA A 395 -13.83 -15.38 4.14
C ALA A 395 -13.73 -15.52 5.67
N GLY A 396 -12.60 -15.17 6.25
CA GLY A 396 -12.32 -15.38 7.68
C GLY A 396 -12.72 -14.21 8.57
N LEU A 397 -12.33 -12.99 8.20
CA LEU A 397 -12.68 -11.79 8.97
C LEU A 397 -14.06 -11.23 8.61
N GLY A 398 -14.56 -11.49 7.39
CA GLY A 398 -15.67 -10.76 6.79
C GLY A 398 -15.18 -9.53 6.02
N HIS A 399 -15.85 -9.18 4.93
CA HIS A 399 -15.44 -8.01 4.12
C HIS A 399 -15.55 -6.69 4.88
N GLU A 400 -16.36 -6.62 5.93
CA GLU A 400 -16.50 -5.46 6.81
C GLU A 400 -15.28 -5.26 7.74
N HIS A 401 -14.36 -6.22 7.79
CA HIS A 401 -13.15 -6.18 8.61
C HIS A 401 -11.85 -6.21 7.79
N VAL A 402 -11.97 -6.01 6.48
CA VAL A 402 -10.82 -5.78 5.60
C VAL A 402 -10.77 -4.31 5.23
N VAL A 403 -9.63 -3.65 5.45
CA VAL A 403 -9.47 -2.21 5.16
C VAL A 403 -8.44 -1.97 4.08
N TRP A 404 -8.68 -0.95 3.28
CA TRP A 404 -7.76 -0.50 2.26
C TRP A 404 -6.60 0.29 2.88
N GLY A 405 -5.39 -0.05 2.48
CA GLY A 405 -4.17 0.69 2.65
C GLY A 405 -3.29 0.49 1.44
N SER A 406 -2.63 1.52 0.95
CA SER A 406 -1.69 1.42 -0.16
C SER A 406 -0.25 1.23 0.28
N ASP A 407 0.09 1.71 1.47
CA ASP A 407 1.46 1.89 1.94
C ASP A 407 2.27 2.87 1.07
N ALA A 408 1.59 3.84 0.41
CA ALA A 408 2.25 4.95 -0.26
C ALA A 408 2.94 5.85 0.79
N VAL A 409 4.11 6.41 0.50
CA VAL A 409 4.73 6.59 -0.81
C VAL A 409 5.72 5.49 -1.21
N TRP A 410 5.93 4.46 -0.38
CA TRP A 410 6.92 3.41 -0.66
C TRP A 410 6.63 2.69 -1.98
N THR A 411 5.38 2.56 -2.32
CA THR A 411 4.87 1.86 -3.51
C THR A 411 4.56 2.80 -4.68
N GLY A 412 4.91 4.09 -4.57
CA GLY A 412 4.53 5.13 -5.54
C GLY A 412 3.06 5.52 -5.45
N ALA A 413 2.50 6.12 -6.52
CA ALA A 413 1.10 6.49 -6.56
C ALA A 413 0.19 5.27 -6.46
N PRO A 414 -0.83 5.29 -5.57
CA PRO A 414 -1.68 4.13 -5.34
C PRO A 414 -2.68 3.82 -6.46
N GLN A 415 -2.78 4.63 -7.52
CA GLN A 415 -3.80 4.44 -8.57
C GLN A 415 -3.77 3.05 -9.21
N TRP A 416 -2.59 2.51 -9.51
CA TRP A 416 -2.49 1.19 -10.09
C TRP A 416 -2.95 0.07 -9.15
N GLN A 417 -2.75 0.24 -7.84
CA GLN A 417 -3.25 -0.70 -6.83
C GLN A 417 -4.78 -0.61 -6.72
N ILE A 418 -5.33 0.61 -6.74
CA ILE A 418 -6.77 0.86 -6.78
C ILE A 418 -7.39 0.16 -8.00
N GLU A 419 -6.82 0.36 -9.19
CA GLU A 419 -7.28 -0.33 -10.40
C GLU A 419 -7.10 -1.85 -10.30
N GLY A 420 -6.03 -2.31 -9.67
CA GLY A 420 -5.81 -3.73 -9.38
C GLY A 420 -6.94 -4.35 -8.56
N LEU A 421 -7.33 -3.73 -7.43
CA LEU A 421 -8.40 -4.24 -6.58
C LEU A 421 -9.79 -4.06 -7.23
N ARG A 422 -10.02 -2.96 -7.96
CA ARG A 422 -11.25 -2.77 -8.74
C ARG A 422 -11.50 -3.92 -9.72
N ARG A 423 -10.43 -4.45 -10.30
CA ARG A 423 -10.46 -5.50 -11.33
C ARG A 423 -10.28 -6.90 -10.79
N LEU A 424 -9.70 -7.07 -9.59
CA LEU A 424 -9.40 -8.38 -9.02
C LEU A 424 -10.67 -9.24 -8.91
N GLU A 425 -10.58 -10.47 -9.37
CA GLU A 425 -11.61 -11.50 -9.27
C GLU A 425 -11.04 -12.72 -8.54
N ILE A 426 -11.89 -13.43 -7.81
CA ILE A 426 -11.52 -14.70 -7.19
C ILE A 426 -11.81 -15.81 -8.22
N PRO A 427 -10.80 -16.53 -8.71
CA PRO A 427 -10.99 -17.64 -9.66
C PRO A 427 -11.97 -18.71 -9.17
N ASP A 428 -12.73 -19.30 -10.09
CA ASP A 428 -13.75 -20.31 -9.78
C ASP A 428 -13.18 -21.53 -9.04
N ASP A 429 -11.96 -21.94 -9.36
CA ASP A 429 -11.28 -23.04 -8.67
C ASP A 429 -10.94 -22.71 -7.21
N LEU A 430 -10.59 -21.48 -6.90
CA LEU A 430 -10.39 -21.01 -5.52
C LEU A 430 -11.74 -20.92 -4.77
N GLN A 431 -12.81 -20.49 -5.44
CA GLN A 431 -14.14 -20.48 -4.86
C GLN A 431 -14.59 -21.90 -4.53
N ALA A 432 -14.43 -22.84 -5.46
CA ALA A 432 -14.85 -24.23 -5.29
C ALA A 432 -14.01 -24.97 -4.22
N SER A 433 -12.69 -24.79 -4.23
CA SER A 433 -11.78 -25.56 -3.37
C SER A 433 -11.66 -25.01 -1.95
N PHE A 434 -11.78 -23.69 -1.77
CA PHE A 434 -11.55 -23.02 -0.47
C PHE A 434 -12.78 -22.26 0.06
N GLY A 435 -13.90 -22.28 -0.68
CA GLY A 435 -15.13 -21.60 -0.27
C GLY A 435 -15.05 -20.08 -0.31
N PHE A 436 -14.06 -19.51 -0.99
CA PHE A 436 -13.95 -18.07 -1.17
C PHE A 436 -15.15 -17.54 -1.94
N LYS A 437 -15.54 -16.29 -1.64
CA LYS A 437 -16.68 -15.65 -2.30
C LYS A 437 -16.18 -14.70 -3.39
N PRO A 438 -16.95 -14.52 -4.48
CA PRO A 438 -16.66 -13.48 -5.46
C PRO A 438 -16.58 -12.11 -4.80
N LEU A 439 -15.65 -11.26 -5.24
CA LEU A 439 -15.55 -9.88 -4.75
C LEU A 439 -16.61 -8.97 -5.38
N GLY A 440 -17.23 -9.40 -6.47
CA GLY A 440 -18.23 -8.64 -7.19
C GLY A 440 -17.65 -7.51 -8.07
N PRO A 441 -18.51 -6.60 -8.57
CA PRO A 441 -18.10 -5.52 -9.45
C PRO A 441 -17.18 -4.51 -8.74
N ALA A 442 -16.52 -3.66 -9.54
CA ALA A 442 -15.53 -2.69 -9.06
C ALA A 442 -16.08 -1.72 -7.99
N ASP A 443 -17.32 -1.32 -8.13
CA ASP A 443 -18.10 -0.45 -7.23
C ASP A 443 -19.16 -1.23 -6.43
N GLY A 444 -19.02 -2.56 -6.34
CA GLY A 444 -19.90 -3.40 -5.56
C GLY A 444 -19.68 -3.29 -4.04
N PRO A 445 -20.61 -3.81 -3.24
CA PRO A 445 -20.61 -3.60 -1.79
C PRO A 445 -19.33 -4.12 -1.11
N VAL A 446 -18.78 -5.26 -1.55
CA VAL A 446 -17.56 -5.82 -0.96
C VAL A 446 -16.36 -4.89 -1.19
N LYS A 447 -16.15 -4.44 -2.43
CA LYS A 447 -15.02 -3.57 -2.76
C LYS A 447 -15.19 -2.17 -2.20
N ASN A 448 -16.42 -1.61 -2.17
CA ASN A 448 -16.69 -0.32 -1.53
C ASN A 448 -16.44 -0.37 -0.02
N ALA A 449 -16.85 -1.47 0.64
CA ALA A 449 -16.54 -1.67 2.05
C ALA A 449 -15.03 -1.65 2.30
N ILE A 450 -14.27 -2.44 1.53
CA ILE A 450 -12.81 -2.51 1.65
C ILE A 450 -12.16 -1.16 1.34
N PHE A 451 -12.52 -0.51 0.22
CA PHE A 451 -11.90 0.74 -0.21
C PHE A 451 -12.11 1.90 0.76
N GLY A 452 -13.27 1.99 1.43
CA GLY A 452 -13.48 3.19 2.24
C GLY A 452 -14.55 3.11 3.30
N GLU A 453 -15.64 2.36 3.12
CA GLU A 453 -16.77 2.38 4.07
C GLU A 453 -16.36 1.82 5.45
N ASN A 454 -15.48 0.79 5.48
CA ASN A 454 -14.98 0.23 6.72
C ASN A 454 -14.12 1.24 7.49
N SER A 455 -13.18 1.89 6.81
CA SER A 455 -12.37 2.95 7.40
C SER A 455 -13.22 4.16 7.82
N ALA A 456 -14.20 4.55 7.01
CA ALA A 456 -15.13 5.61 7.37
C ALA A 456 -15.91 5.29 8.66
N ARG A 457 -16.37 4.04 8.81
CA ARG A 457 -17.04 3.56 10.04
C ARG A 457 -16.09 3.57 11.24
N LEU A 458 -14.87 3.08 11.07
CA LEU A 458 -13.86 3.04 12.13
C LEU A 458 -13.47 4.43 12.64
N TYR A 459 -13.43 5.42 11.76
CA TYR A 459 -13.00 6.79 12.09
C TYR A 459 -14.16 7.80 12.19
N GLY A 460 -15.41 7.34 12.15
CA GLY A 460 -16.59 8.21 12.26
C GLY A 460 -16.66 9.25 11.15
N PHE A 461 -16.29 8.88 9.91
CA PHE A 461 -16.31 9.79 8.77
C PHE A 461 -17.64 9.68 7.99
N GLU A 462 -18.28 10.82 7.77
CA GLU A 462 -19.57 10.89 7.07
C GLU A 462 -19.38 11.04 5.55
N ILE A 463 -19.43 9.91 4.82
CA ILE A 463 -19.22 9.86 3.37
C ILE A 463 -20.21 10.73 2.60
N THR A 464 -21.50 10.69 2.96
CA THR A 464 -22.57 11.46 2.29
C THR A 464 -22.34 12.96 2.37
N ARG A 465 -21.90 13.44 3.54
CA ARG A 465 -21.57 14.85 3.74
C ARG A 465 -20.35 15.27 2.93
N PHE A 466 -19.36 14.39 2.82
CA PHE A 466 -18.17 14.62 2.02
C PHE A 466 -18.51 14.75 0.53
N ALA A 467 -19.32 13.84 -0.02
CA ALA A 467 -19.69 13.81 -1.42
C ALA A 467 -20.49 15.07 -1.88
N GLN A 468 -21.19 15.74 -0.95
CA GLN A 468 -22.00 16.92 -1.25
C GLN A 468 -21.22 18.24 -1.36
N ARG A 469 -19.94 18.26 -1.01
CA ARG A 469 -19.14 19.49 -0.97
C ARG A 469 -17.78 19.28 -1.62
N PRO A 470 -17.64 19.54 -2.93
CA PRO A 470 -16.32 19.64 -3.55
C PRO A 470 -15.47 20.65 -2.78
N ASP A 471 -14.29 20.22 -2.40
CA ASP A 471 -13.34 21.03 -1.65
C ASP A 471 -12.22 21.57 -2.55
N ARG A 472 -11.33 22.38 -1.96
CA ARG A 472 -10.23 23.00 -2.71
C ARG A 472 -9.21 21.96 -3.23
N LEU A 473 -9.03 20.84 -2.54
CA LEU A 473 -8.13 19.78 -3.00
C LEU A 473 -8.69 19.07 -4.24
N SER A 474 -10.01 18.88 -4.31
CA SER A 474 -10.67 18.35 -5.51
C SER A 474 -10.54 19.30 -6.70
N ALA A 475 -10.65 20.61 -6.46
CA ALA A 475 -10.43 21.63 -7.49
C ALA A 475 -8.97 21.64 -7.96
N LEU A 476 -8.02 21.60 -7.03
CA LEU A 476 -6.60 21.53 -7.35
C LEU A 476 -6.27 20.29 -8.19
N LYS A 477 -6.84 19.14 -7.86
CA LYS A 477 -6.69 17.91 -8.66
C LYS A 477 -7.24 18.10 -10.07
N ALA A 478 -8.40 18.69 -10.22
CA ALA A 478 -8.99 18.96 -11.53
C ALA A 478 -8.09 19.86 -12.39
N ASP A 479 -7.56 20.94 -11.82
CA ASP A 479 -6.64 21.86 -12.48
C ASP A 479 -5.32 21.16 -12.84
N TYR A 480 -4.77 20.36 -11.93
CA TYR A 480 -3.56 19.57 -12.13
C TYR A 480 -3.73 18.59 -13.32
N LEU A 481 -4.84 17.86 -13.36
CA LEU A 481 -5.11 16.92 -14.46
C LEU A 481 -5.38 17.65 -15.79
N ALA A 482 -6.07 18.79 -15.77
CA ALA A 482 -6.31 19.62 -16.96
C ALA A 482 -5.02 20.18 -17.54
N ALA A 483 -4.02 20.49 -16.70
CA ALA A 483 -2.69 20.90 -17.11
C ALA A 483 -1.83 19.73 -17.67
N GLY A 484 -2.32 18.49 -17.62
CA GLY A 484 -1.64 17.28 -18.10
C GLY A 484 -0.98 16.45 -17.01
N GLY A 485 -1.03 16.88 -15.78
CA GLY A 485 -0.41 16.22 -14.64
C GLY A 485 1.10 16.09 -14.76
N GLU A 486 1.73 15.61 -13.70
CA GLU A 486 3.12 15.20 -13.73
C GLU A 486 3.22 13.67 -13.80
N ARG A 487 4.41 13.16 -14.00
CA ARG A 487 4.63 11.73 -13.99
C ARG A 487 4.51 11.17 -12.57
N SER A 488 3.63 10.19 -12.39
CA SER A 488 3.57 9.40 -11.15
C SER A 488 4.81 8.57 -10.97
N ASN A 489 5.24 8.41 -9.74
CA ASN A 489 6.34 7.56 -9.40
C ASN A 489 5.88 6.11 -9.19
N LEU A 490 6.01 5.29 -10.22
CA LEU A 490 5.69 3.86 -10.15
C LEU A 490 6.91 2.98 -9.82
N ARG A 491 8.11 3.58 -9.74
CA ARG A 491 9.39 2.86 -9.60
C ARG A 491 10.19 3.37 -8.42
N TYR A 492 9.46 3.69 -7.38
CA TYR A 492 10.05 4.29 -6.23
C TYR A 492 10.84 3.30 -5.41
N GLY A 493 11.87 3.79 -4.74
CA GLY A 493 12.72 2.95 -3.93
C GLY A 493 13.37 1.85 -4.76
N TYR A 494 12.99 0.63 -4.54
CA TYR A 494 13.68 -0.56 -5.02
C TYR A 494 12.87 -1.29 -6.07
N VAL A 495 12.94 -0.80 -7.29
CA VAL A 495 12.43 -1.53 -8.43
C VAL A 495 13.61 -2.09 -9.20
N ASN A 496 13.67 -3.42 -9.32
CA ASN A 496 14.68 -4.06 -10.14
C ASN A 496 14.39 -3.78 -11.63
N PRO A 497 15.27 -3.11 -12.36
CA PRO A 497 15.04 -2.79 -13.76
C PRO A 497 15.13 -3.99 -14.71
N GLY A 498 15.62 -5.15 -14.24
CA GLY A 498 15.87 -6.32 -15.06
C GLY A 498 17.26 -6.35 -15.62
#